data_5802188937c58b3c6e6f0200f3ec181d
#
_entry.id   5802188937c58b3c6e6f0200f3ec181d
#
_cell.length_a   1.000
_cell.length_b   1.000
_cell.length_c   1.000
_cell.angle_alpha   90.00
_cell.angle_beta   90.00
_cell.angle_gamma   90.00
#
_symmetry.space_group_name_H-M   'P 1'
#
loop_
_entity.id
_entity.type
_entity.pdbx_description
1 polymer ?
#
loop_
_entity_poly.entity_id
_entity_poly.type
_entity_poly.pdbx_seq_one_letter_code
_entity_poly.pdbx_strand_id
1 'polypeptide(L)'
;MHILSKSTYIKGLQCEKALYMTKKHPYLRDRLSIEKRAKFQRGTDVGILAQEYFPGGVNMAPNAPSQFPRRVKETMENLHNPMVNAMYEAVFQYNDTLIMVDLLVRDGDRWKAIEVKSSLKLSTTYYNDAALQYYVLHGCGVPLSDFQLMHLNADYVKNGPIDVKQLFKIVSIIDYAREQESVIAANVERLKNVVALPHAPQIEIGDHCYEPYTCDFLGHCWKNVPKDNTELTIDFKALFAQAPDPKPKRVGFLNLLIDRPAVPELDGTRPYQELLLAFALTGDQEPDGNTLWDCFDDHSRWHEGIERIESLLSHYDLVVTFTPNQPMGFRVFNLQEVLVNAKMFHPFLRDGFNLQNASKALFHDVKLFEHSRILVETLGKESTGYQQAREDLIAENEVVKRIYQHFFK
;
A
#
# COMPACT_ATOMS: atom_id res chain seq x y z
N MET A 1 29.69 -8.84 -3.40
CA MET A 1 28.33 -8.66 -3.98
C MET A 1 27.38 -9.33 -3.00
N HIS A 2 26.30 -8.67 -2.56
CA HIS A 2 25.33 -9.25 -1.63
C HIS A 2 24.37 -10.22 -2.35
N ILE A 3 23.95 -11.28 -1.67
CA ILE A 3 22.98 -12.25 -2.15
C ILE A 3 21.56 -11.80 -1.77
N LEU A 4 21.37 -11.35 -0.52
CA LEU A 4 20.10 -10.87 0.00
C LEU A 4 20.12 -9.37 0.24
N SER A 5 18.97 -8.75 0.17
CA SER A 5 18.67 -7.41 0.68
C SER A 5 17.44 -7.50 1.58
N LYS A 6 17.15 -6.47 2.36
CA LYS A 6 15.96 -6.37 3.19
C LYS A 6 14.68 -6.81 2.44
N SER A 7 14.41 -6.22 1.28
CA SER A 7 13.23 -6.57 0.49
C SER A 7 13.22 -7.99 -0.06
N THR A 8 14.40 -8.54 -0.45
CA THR A 8 14.48 -9.92 -0.97
C THR A 8 14.41 -10.95 0.13
N TYR A 9 14.89 -10.64 1.34
CA TYR A 9 14.71 -11.49 2.51
C TYR A 9 13.23 -11.65 2.88
N ILE A 10 12.49 -10.54 3.03
CA ILE A 10 11.04 -10.56 3.31
C ILE A 10 10.29 -11.32 2.22
N LYS A 11 10.65 -11.10 0.95
CA LYS A 11 10.07 -11.84 -0.17
C LYS A 11 10.36 -13.35 -0.07
N GLY A 12 11.55 -13.74 0.35
CA GLY A 12 11.92 -15.15 0.56
C GLY A 12 11.16 -15.80 1.70
N LEU A 13 10.87 -15.08 2.77
CA LEU A 13 10.01 -15.56 3.86
C LEU A 13 8.57 -15.79 3.38
N GLN A 14 8.07 -14.93 2.49
CA GLN A 14 6.74 -15.08 1.90
C GLN A 14 6.68 -16.26 0.91
N CYS A 15 7.67 -16.33 -0.01
CA CYS A 15 7.73 -17.35 -1.05
C CYS A 15 9.16 -17.50 -1.59
N GLU A 16 9.76 -18.68 -1.38
CA GLU A 16 11.11 -18.98 -1.86
C GLU A 16 11.21 -18.95 -3.39
N LYS A 17 10.16 -19.39 -4.09
CA LYS A 17 10.07 -19.28 -5.55
C LYS A 17 10.12 -17.82 -6.00
N ALA A 18 9.42 -16.91 -5.33
CA ALA A 18 9.45 -15.47 -5.64
C ALA A 18 10.84 -14.86 -5.38
N LEU A 19 11.54 -15.29 -4.33
CA LEU A 19 12.93 -14.90 -4.10
C LEU A 19 13.83 -15.36 -5.26
N TYR A 20 13.77 -16.65 -5.62
CA TYR A 20 14.54 -17.21 -6.73
C TYR A 20 14.28 -16.44 -8.04
N MET A 21 13.00 -16.24 -8.38
CA MET A 21 12.58 -15.49 -9.56
C MET A 21 13.11 -14.04 -9.55
N THR A 22 13.06 -13.39 -8.40
CA THR A 22 13.60 -12.01 -8.23
C THR A 22 15.09 -11.94 -8.57
N LYS A 23 15.86 -12.97 -8.22
CA LYS A 23 17.32 -13.00 -8.44
C LYS A 23 17.73 -13.53 -9.81
N LYS A 24 17.03 -14.51 -10.33
CA LYS A 24 17.41 -15.21 -11.57
C LYS A 24 16.60 -14.79 -12.79
N HIS A 25 15.35 -14.38 -12.59
CA HIS A 25 14.39 -14.06 -13.66
C HIS A 25 13.60 -12.77 -13.39
N PRO A 26 14.27 -11.64 -13.09
CA PRO A 26 13.59 -10.38 -12.72
C PRO A 26 12.66 -9.83 -13.81
N TYR A 27 12.90 -10.22 -15.07
CA TYR A 27 12.09 -9.84 -16.23
C TYR A 27 10.68 -10.46 -16.26
N LEU A 28 10.44 -11.49 -15.41
CA LEU A 28 9.13 -12.14 -15.26
C LEU A 28 8.24 -11.45 -14.22
N ARG A 29 8.74 -10.40 -13.57
CA ARG A 29 7.98 -9.62 -12.59
C ARG A 29 6.82 -8.91 -13.26
N ASP A 30 5.69 -8.91 -12.59
CA ASP A 30 4.52 -8.14 -13.00
C ASP A 30 4.83 -6.63 -12.98
N ARG A 31 4.17 -5.88 -13.83
CA ARG A 31 4.32 -4.41 -13.83
C ARG A 31 3.74 -3.85 -12.54
N LEU A 32 4.45 -2.89 -11.95
CA LEU A 32 3.94 -2.16 -10.79
C LEU A 32 2.71 -1.35 -11.19
N SER A 33 1.63 -1.54 -10.46
CA SER A 33 0.46 -0.67 -10.58
C SER A 33 0.81 0.77 -10.15
N ILE A 34 0.01 1.72 -10.62
CA ILE A 34 0.14 3.13 -10.26
C ILE A 34 -0.01 3.31 -8.75
N GLU A 35 -0.96 2.61 -8.14
CA GLU A 35 -1.19 2.62 -6.68
C GLU A 35 0.03 2.12 -5.88
N LYS A 36 0.68 1.04 -6.33
CA LYS A 36 1.92 0.57 -5.69
C LYS A 36 3.04 1.60 -5.80
N ARG A 37 3.16 2.31 -6.93
CA ARG A 37 4.16 3.39 -7.09
C ARG A 37 3.87 4.56 -6.16
N ALA A 38 2.62 5.02 -6.08
CA ALA A 38 2.20 6.08 -5.17
C ALA A 38 2.46 5.69 -3.70
N LYS A 39 2.20 4.42 -3.33
CA LYS A 39 2.52 3.91 -1.99
C LYS A 39 4.03 3.97 -1.69
N PHE A 40 4.88 3.62 -2.64
CA PHE A 40 6.34 3.71 -2.47
C PHE A 40 6.80 5.16 -2.37
N GLN A 41 6.22 6.07 -3.17
CA GLN A 41 6.55 7.49 -3.08
C GLN A 41 6.18 8.06 -1.72
N ARG A 42 4.97 7.81 -1.21
CA ARG A 42 4.58 8.21 0.16
C ARG A 42 5.53 7.67 1.23
N GLY A 43 6.02 6.43 1.08
CA GLY A 43 7.03 5.86 1.97
C GLY A 43 8.33 6.66 1.94
N THR A 44 8.80 7.03 0.75
CA THR A 44 10.00 7.85 0.57
C THR A 44 9.83 9.23 1.20
N ASP A 45 8.71 9.90 0.96
CA ASP A 45 8.44 11.25 1.47
C ASP A 45 8.40 11.27 3.01
N VAL A 46 7.75 10.28 3.63
CA VAL A 46 7.72 10.11 5.09
C VAL A 46 9.13 9.81 5.63
N GLY A 47 9.94 9.00 4.94
CA GLY A 47 11.33 8.73 5.31
C GLY A 47 12.20 9.99 5.28
N ILE A 48 12.05 10.83 4.25
CA ILE A 48 12.75 12.12 4.16
C ILE A 48 12.32 13.05 5.31
N LEU A 49 11.02 13.17 5.57
CA LEU A 49 10.50 13.99 6.66
C LEU A 49 11.00 13.52 8.04
N ALA A 50 11.15 12.21 8.23
CA ALA A 50 11.69 11.65 9.48
C ALA A 50 13.13 12.05 9.76
N GLN A 51 13.92 12.42 8.72
CA GLN A 51 15.28 12.94 8.90
C GLN A 51 15.29 14.29 9.65
N GLU A 52 14.22 15.07 9.54
CA GLU A 52 14.09 16.35 10.28
C GLU A 52 13.93 16.14 11.79
N TYR A 53 13.61 14.92 12.23
CA TYR A 53 13.56 14.57 13.65
C TYR A 53 14.97 14.59 14.28
N PHE A 54 16.01 14.29 13.48
CA PHE A 54 17.43 14.27 13.86
C PHE A 54 18.26 15.05 12.82
N PRO A 55 18.16 16.39 12.79
CA PRO A 55 18.76 17.21 11.74
C PRO A 55 20.29 17.17 11.76
N GLY A 56 20.90 17.46 10.61
CA GLY A 56 22.36 17.55 10.47
C GLY A 56 23.05 16.19 10.25
N GLY A 57 22.31 15.13 9.94
CA GLY A 57 22.86 13.83 9.62
C GLY A 57 23.52 13.77 8.24
N VAL A 58 24.44 12.82 8.07
CA VAL A 58 25.10 12.51 6.80
C VAL A 58 24.27 11.54 5.99
N ASN A 59 23.86 11.93 4.79
CA ASN A 59 23.11 11.04 3.88
C ASN A 59 24.06 10.03 3.21
N MET A 60 23.84 8.74 3.47
CA MET A 60 24.61 7.62 2.94
C MET A 60 23.92 6.90 1.78
N ALA A 61 22.76 7.36 1.33
CA ALA A 61 22.02 6.75 0.24
C ALA A 61 22.88 6.60 -1.03
N PRO A 62 22.93 5.42 -1.67
CA PRO A 62 23.59 5.26 -2.96
C PRO A 62 22.69 5.79 -4.08
N ASN A 63 23.27 6.52 -5.04
CA ASN A 63 22.54 6.95 -6.24
C ASN A 63 22.40 5.82 -7.28
N ALA A 64 23.15 4.73 -7.15
CA ALA A 64 23.11 3.57 -8.02
C ALA A 64 23.59 2.31 -7.30
N PRO A 65 23.14 1.11 -7.70
CA PRO A 65 23.55 -0.15 -7.08
C PRO A 65 25.07 -0.39 -7.07
N SER A 66 25.80 0.13 -8.05
CA SER A 66 27.27 0.03 -8.12
C SER A 66 28.00 0.75 -6.97
N GLN A 67 27.32 1.66 -6.28
CA GLN A 67 27.90 2.43 -5.17
C GLN A 67 27.81 1.73 -3.81
N PHE A 68 27.06 0.65 -3.67
CA PHE A 68 26.90 -0.04 -2.39
C PHE A 68 28.23 -0.40 -1.71
N PRO A 69 29.24 -0.99 -2.37
CA PRO A 69 30.50 -1.32 -1.70
C PRO A 69 31.22 -0.09 -1.13
N ARG A 70 31.18 1.02 -1.86
CA ARG A 70 31.75 2.30 -1.39
C ARG A 70 30.97 2.83 -0.20
N ARG A 71 29.62 2.82 -0.25
CA ARG A 71 28.77 3.32 0.84
C ARG A 71 28.92 2.50 2.11
N VAL A 72 29.07 1.18 2.02
CA VAL A 72 29.39 0.34 3.18
C VAL A 72 30.68 0.82 3.86
N LYS A 73 31.74 1.06 3.09
CA LYS A 73 33.01 1.54 3.63
C LYS A 73 32.86 2.91 4.29
N GLU A 74 32.25 3.86 3.59
CA GLU A 74 32.03 5.23 4.11
C GLU A 74 31.14 5.23 5.37
N THR A 75 30.14 4.34 5.46
CA THR A 75 29.31 4.19 6.66
C THR A 75 30.16 3.71 7.84
N MET A 76 31.00 2.69 7.64
CA MET A 76 31.87 2.18 8.69
C MET A 76 32.90 3.22 9.16
N GLU A 77 33.43 4.04 8.25
CA GLU A 77 34.32 5.16 8.60
C GLU A 77 33.57 6.20 9.44
N ASN A 78 32.36 6.57 9.08
CA ASN A 78 31.53 7.54 9.80
C ASN A 78 31.07 7.06 11.18
N LEU A 79 30.95 5.75 11.43
CA LEU A 79 30.66 5.22 12.77
C LEU A 79 31.71 5.68 13.81
N HIS A 80 32.97 5.80 13.39
CA HIS A 80 34.09 6.17 14.25
C HIS A 80 34.39 7.67 14.23
N ASN A 81 33.75 8.46 13.38
CA ASN A 81 33.92 9.89 13.30
C ASN A 81 33.11 10.61 14.40
N PRO A 82 33.75 11.26 15.40
CA PRO A 82 33.05 11.91 16.50
C PRO A 82 32.22 13.13 16.06
N MET A 83 32.46 13.66 14.86
CA MET A 83 31.68 14.78 14.31
C MET A 83 30.36 14.34 13.70
N VAL A 84 30.16 13.03 13.49
CA VAL A 84 28.92 12.47 12.89
C VAL A 84 27.99 12.04 14.02
N ASN A 85 26.89 12.77 14.19
CA ASN A 85 25.88 12.50 15.20
C ASN A 85 24.67 11.73 14.64
N ALA A 86 24.46 11.76 13.34
CA ALA A 86 23.42 10.98 12.67
C ALA A 86 23.86 10.59 11.24
N MET A 87 23.39 9.45 10.77
CA MET A 87 23.49 9.03 9.38
C MET A 87 22.09 8.64 8.89
N TYR A 88 21.76 9.00 7.64
CA TYR A 88 20.53 8.62 6.96
C TYR A 88 20.86 7.60 5.87
N GLU A 89 19.99 6.60 5.69
CA GLU A 89 20.18 5.52 4.73
C GLU A 89 21.55 4.82 4.88
N ALA A 90 21.96 4.59 6.12
CA ALA A 90 23.24 4.02 6.45
C ALA A 90 23.38 2.58 5.94
N VAL A 91 24.38 2.31 5.08
CA VAL A 91 24.53 1.06 4.34
C VAL A 91 25.44 0.08 5.08
N PHE A 92 24.93 -1.14 5.36
CA PHE A 92 25.70 -2.20 5.99
C PHE A 92 25.57 -3.50 5.22
N GLN A 93 26.60 -4.34 5.30
CA GLN A 93 26.58 -5.67 4.73
C GLN A 93 27.24 -6.67 5.68
N TYR A 94 26.52 -7.72 6.02
CA TYR A 94 27.01 -8.86 6.79
C TYR A 94 26.43 -10.15 6.24
N ASN A 95 27.21 -11.21 6.22
CA ASN A 95 26.80 -12.56 5.75
C ASN A 95 26.00 -12.50 4.44
N ASP A 96 26.56 -11.81 3.43
CA ASP A 96 25.97 -11.60 2.10
C ASP A 96 24.59 -10.89 2.11
N THR A 97 24.20 -10.33 3.24
CA THR A 97 22.94 -9.58 3.39
C THR A 97 23.20 -8.09 3.49
N LEU A 98 22.62 -7.31 2.58
CA LEU A 98 22.74 -5.85 2.52
C LEU A 98 21.47 -5.21 3.12
N ILE A 99 21.70 -4.20 3.96
CA ILE A 99 20.64 -3.33 4.50
C ILE A 99 20.98 -1.87 4.29
N MET A 100 19.96 -1.02 4.34
CA MET A 100 20.05 0.42 4.55
C MET A 100 19.18 0.74 5.77
N VAL A 101 19.77 1.42 6.75
CA VAL A 101 19.10 1.85 7.98
C VAL A 101 18.61 3.27 7.76
N ASP A 102 17.30 3.50 7.87
CA ASP A 102 16.72 4.81 7.56
C ASP A 102 17.37 5.93 8.39
N LEU A 103 17.50 5.74 9.71
CA LEU A 103 18.15 6.67 10.62
C LEU A 103 19.08 5.91 11.58
N LEU A 104 20.34 6.30 11.65
CA LEU A 104 21.31 5.81 12.63
C LEU A 104 21.83 6.99 13.44
N VAL A 105 21.50 7.06 14.71
CA VAL A 105 21.69 8.25 15.57
C VAL A 105 22.64 7.92 16.71
N ARG A 106 23.63 8.78 16.96
CA ARG A 106 24.60 8.61 18.03
C ARG A 106 23.96 8.76 19.40
N ASP A 107 24.30 7.87 20.32
CA ASP A 107 23.84 7.82 21.70
C ASP A 107 25.05 7.59 22.64
N GLY A 108 25.76 8.68 22.92
CA GLY A 108 27.05 8.61 23.59
C GLY A 108 28.12 7.95 22.70
N ASP A 109 28.70 6.88 23.17
CA ASP A 109 29.66 6.02 22.45
C ASP A 109 28.98 4.87 21.67
N ARG A 110 27.64 4.82 21.69
CA ARG A 110 26.80 3.82 21.02
C ARG A 110 25.89 4.47 19.97
N TRP A 111 25.07 3.65 19.31
CA TRP A 111 24.15 4.08 18.26
C TRP A 111 22.72 3.56 18.49
N LYS A 112 21.73 4.37 18.14
CA LYS A 112 20.32 3.96 17.97
C LYS A 112 20.04 3.78 16.50
N ALA A 113 19.60 2.61 16.10
CA ALA A 113 19.07 2.35 14.77
C ALA A 113 17.55 2.53 14.76
N ILE A 114 17.02 3.22 13.76
CA ILE A 114 15.60 3.53 13.66
C ILE A 114 15.14 3.22 12.24
N GLU A 115 14.16 2.34 12.13
CA GLU A 115 13.46 2.04 10.88
C GLU A 115 12.16 2.83 10.82
N VAL A 116 11.95 3.58 9.74
CA VAL A 116 10.79 4.46 9.55
C VAL A 116 9.71 3.74 8.75
N LYS A 117 8.46 3.86 9.19
CA LYS A 117 7.30 3.28 8.51
C LYS A 117 6.21 4.33 8.28
N SER A 118 5.80 4.49 7.02
CA SER A 118 4.68 5.33 6.63
C SER A 118 3.35 4.64 6.95
N SER A 119 3.11 4.31 8.23
CA SER A 119 1.89 3.62 8.66
C SER A 119 1.46 4.13 10.04
N LEU A 120 0.18 3.98 10.37
CA LEU A 120 -0.39 4.35 11.68
C LEU A 120 -0.21 3.26 12.74
N LYS A 121 0.05 2.02 12.31
CA LYS A 121 0.17 0.86 13.19
C LYS A 121 1.39 0.03 12.80
N LEU A 122 1.99 -0.62 13.78
CA LEU A 122 3.07 -1.58 13.57
C LEU A 122 2.51 -2.98 13.28
N SER A 123 3.19 -3.73 12.41
CA SER A 123 2.83 -5.10 12.03
C SER A 123 4.00 -6.04 12.28
N THR A 124 3.73 -7.35 12.40
CA THR A 124 4.76 -8.38 12.52
C THR A 124 5.81 -8.31 11.41
N THR A 125 5.40 -7.93 10.19
CA THR A 125 6.33 -7.76 9.07
C THR A 125 7.36 -6.67 9.36
N TYR A 126 6.97 -5.57 10.02
CA TYR A 126 7.89 -4.49 10.38
C TYR A 126 8.88 -4.90 11.48
N TYR A 127 8.42 -5.70 12.44
CA TYR A 127 9.30 -6.29 13.46
C TYR A 127 10.33 -7.22 12.83
N ASN A 128 9.92 -8.09 11.91
CA ASN A 128 10.81 -9.01 11.20
C ASN A 128 11.83 -8.25 10.30
N ASP A 129 11.38 -7.18 9.65
CA ASP A 129 12.23 -6.30 8.85
C ASP A 129 13.33 -5.64 9.72
N ALA A 130 12.94 -5.11 10.87
CA ALA A 130 13.86 -4.51 11.83
C ALA A 130 14.80 -5.54 12.48
N ALA A 131 14.31 -6.75 12.78
CA ALA A 131 15.14 -7.83 13.33
C ALA A 131 16.24 -8.28 12.34
N LEU A 132 15.94 -8.34 11.03
CA LEU A 132 16.97 -8.57 10.02
C LEU A 132 18.05 -7.48 10.05
N GLN A 133 17.65 -6.22 10.16
CA GLN A 133 18.59 -5.11 10.20
C GLN A 133 19.44 -5.17 11.46
N TYR A 134 18.84 -5.48 12.62
CA TYR A 134 19.58 -5.71 13.86
C TYR A 134 20.65 -6.82 13.69
N TYR A 135 20.28 -7.97 13.10
CA TYR A 135 21.22 -9.06 12.82
C TYR A 135 22.42 -8.60 11.99
N VAL A 136 22.20 -7.81 10.94
CA VAL A 136 23.29 -7.30 10.10
C VAL A 136 24.16 -6.28 10.86
N LEU A 137 23.53 -5.36 11.60
CA LEU A 137 24.27 -4.36 12.40
C LEU A 137 25.11 -5.02 13.49
N HIS A 138 24.55 -5.99 14.21
CA HIS A 138 25.26 -6.75 15.23
C HIS A 138 26.42 -7.53 14.62
N GLY A 139 26.21 -8.19 13.48
CA GLY A 139 27.27 -8.89 12.74
C GLY A 139 28.37 -7.98 12.20
N CYS A 140 28.06 -6.71 11.93
CA CYS A 140 29.07 -5.67 11.60
C CYS A 140 29.79 -5.10 12.83
N GLY A 141 29.45 -5.51 14.05
CA GLY A 141 30.04 -5.00 15.30
C GLY A 141 29.59 -3.57 15.67
N VAL A 142 28.43 -3.11 15.17
CA VAL A 142 27.89 -1.79 15.54
C VAL A 142 27.44 -1.80 16.99
N PRO A 143 27.95 -0.92 17.87
CA PRO A 143 27.58 -0.89 19.28
C PRO A 143 26.19 -0.23 19.44
N LEU A 144 25.12 -1.02 19.33
CA LEU A 144 23.76 -0.52 19.47
C LEU A 144 23.36 -0.34 20.92
N SER A 145 22.82 0.84 21.26
CA SER A 145 22.10 1.09 22.52
C SER A 145 20.63 0.70 22.40
N ASP A 146 20.04 0.89 21.21
CA ASP A 146 18.65 0.58 20.92
C ASP A 146 18.41 0.28 19.46
N PHE A 147 17.33 -0.43 19.15
CA PHE A 147 16.73 -0.53 17.82
C PHE A 147 15.24 -0.16 17.92
N GLN A 148 14.81 0.78 17.07
CA GLN A 148 13.49 1.39 17.19
C GLN A 148 12.73 1.33 15.87
N LEU A 149 11.40 1.27 15.98
CA LEU A 149 10.47 1.52 14.88
C LEU A 149 9.86 2.91 15.06
N MET A 150 9.96 3.75 14.04
CA MET A 150 9.30 5.06 13.98
C MET A 150 8.14 5.00 13.01
N HIS A 151 6.96 5.41 13.43
CA HIS A 151 5.74 5.38 12.60
C HIS A 151 4.90 6.63 12.82
N LEU A 152 3.95 6.88 11.91
CA LEU A 152 3.07 8.04 12.01
C LEU A 152 2.13 7.92 13.21
N ASN A 153 1.93 9.04 13.90
CA ASN A 153 1.03 9.16 15.04
C ASN A 153 -0.40 9.42 14.55
N ALA A 154 -1.31 8.45 14.74
CA ALA A 154 -2.72 8.58 14.38
C ALA A 154 -3.45 9.72 15.11
N ASP A 155 -2.94 10.14 16.28
CA ASP A 155 -3.55 11.19 17.10
C ASP A 155 -3.03 12.60 16.74
N TYR A 156 -2.01 12.70 15.89
CA TYR A 156 -1.48 13.98 15.45
C TYR A 156 -2.53 14.75 14.65
N VAL A 157 -2.74 16.00 15.00
CA VAL A 157 -3.58 16.95 14.23
C VAL A 157 -2.69 18.09 13.80
N LYS A 158 -2.60 18.33 12.49
CA LYS A 158 -1.82 19.45 11.96
C LYS A 158 -2.41 20.78 12.39
N ASN A 159 -1.56 21.70 12.86
CA ASN A 159 -1.90 23.06 13.18
C ASN A 159 -0.69 23.96 12.88
N GLY A 160 -0.71 24.66 11.75
CA GLY A 160 0.42 25.38 11.22
C GLY A 160 1.50 24.47 10.61
N PRO A 161 2.79 24.79 10.71
CA PRO A 161 3.89 23.96 10.20
C PRO A 161 3.89 22.57 10.83
N ILE A 162 4.34 21.55 10.09
CA ILE A 162 4.44 20.17 10.60
C ILE A 162 5.42 20.14 11.80
N ASP A 163 4.93 19.64 12.93
CA ASP A 163 5.76 19.28 14.08
C ASP A 163 6.16 17.82 13.98
N VAL A 164 7.37 17.55 13.48
CA VAL A 164 7.86 16.17 13.29
C VAL A 164 7.99 15.41 14.61
N LYS A 165 8.16 16.11 15.77
CA LYS A 165 8.26 15.47 17.08
C LYS A 165 6.90 14.90 17.56
N GLN A 166 5.81 15.54 17.15
CA GLN A 166 4.46 15.08 17.45
C GLN A 166 3.89 14.17 16.37
N LEU A 167 4.33 14.35 15.10
CA LEU A 167 3.89 13.57 13.96
C LEU A 167 4.32 12.11 14.06
N PHE A 168 5.48 11.82 14.67
CA PHE A 168 6.01 10.46 14.79
C PHE A 168 5.89 9.92 16.20
N LYS A 169 5.61 8.61 16.28
CA LYS A 169 5.77 7.76 17.48
C LYS A 169 6.97 6.83 17.28
N ILE A 170 7.74 6.64 18.35
CA ILE A 170 8.93 5.78 18.33
C ILE A 170 8.76 4.69 19.39
N VAL A 171 9.00 3.45 18.99
CA VAL A 171 8.88 2.26 19.85
C VAL A 171 10.17 1.47 19.79
N SER A 172 10.76 1.17 20.97
CA SER A 172 11.91 0.27 21.05
C SER A 172 11.49 -1.17 20.79
N ILE A 173 12.30 -1.87 19.98
CA ILE A 173 12.10 -3.29 19.64
C ILE A 173 13.39 -4.10 19.81
N ILE A 174 14.38 -3.57 20.50
CA ILE A 174 15.71 -4.20 20.59
C ILE A 174 15.65 -5.59 21.25
N ASP A 175 14.80 -5.79 22.25
CA ASP A 175 14.68 -7.08 22.91
C ASP A 175 14.04 -8.13 21.97
N TYR A 176 12.99 -7.76 21.23
CA TYR A 176 12.45 -8.60 20.17
C TYR A 176 13.50 -8.95 19.13
N ALA A 177 14.26 -7.96 18.65
CA ALA A 177 15.28 -8.16 17.62
C ALA A 177 16.38 -9.12 18.08
N ARG A 178 16.81 -9.05 19.35
CA ARG A 178 17.78 -9.97 19.98
C ARG A 178 17.23 -11.40 20.07
N GLU A 179 15.99 -11.56 20.48
CA GLU A 179 15.34 -12.87 20.57
C GLU A 179 15.22 -13.55 19.21
N GLN A 180 15.03 -12.77 18.13
CA GLN A 180 14.89 -13.29 16.77
C GLN A 180 16.22 -13.57 16.07
N GLU A 181 17.37 -13.19 16.62
CA GLU A 181 18.66 -13.21 15.91
C GLU A 181 19.02 -14.59 15.36
N SER A 182 18.85 -15.65 16.16
CA SER A 182 19.14 -17.02 15.72
C SER A 182 18.20 -17.52 14.62
N VAL A 183 16.93 -17.14 14.66
CA VAL A 183 15.92 -17.46 13.65
C VAL A 183 16.25 -16.70 12.34
N ILE A 184 16.64 -15.43 12.44
CA ILE A 184 17.07 -14.62 11.29
C ILE A 184 18.32 -15.25 10.65
N ALA A 185 19.34 -15.62 11.44
CA ALA A 185 20.57 -16.26 10.94
C ALA A 185 20.23 -17.54 10.15
N ALA A 186 19.40 -18.43 10.70
CA ALA A 186 18.97 -19.66 10.04
C ALA A 186 18.21 -19.37 8.72
N ASN A 187 17.31 -18.40 8.72
CA ASN A 187 16.58 -17.97 7.53
C ASN A 187 17.50 -17.38 6.46
N VAL A 188 18.49 -16.56 6.84
CA VAL A 188 19.47 -16.00 5.90
C VAL A 188 20.20 -17.13 5.18
N GLU A 189 20.73 -18.14 5.91
CA GLU A 189 21.41 -19.28 5.30
C GLU A 189 20.46 -20.09 4.40
N ARG A 190 19.25 -20.38 4.86
CA ARG A 190 18.23 -21.09 4.07
C ARG A 190 17.94 -20.36 2.75
N LEU A 191 17.72 -19.05 2.81
CA LEU A 191 17.37 -18.26 1.64
C LEU A 191 18.56 -18.06 0.67
N LYS A 192 19.79 -18.00 1.17
CA LYS A 192 21.00 -18.05 0.33
C LYS A 192 21.07 -19.35 -0.46
N ASN A 193 20.80 -20.48 0.21
CA ASN A 193 20.75 -21.78 -0.45
C ASN A 193 19.65 -21.86 -1.52
N VAL A 194 18.49 -21.26 -1.29
CA VAL A 194 17.42 -21.16 -2.30
C VAL A 194 17.90 -20.42 -3.55
N VAL A 195 18.62 -19.30 -3.39
CA VAL A 195 19.16 -18.55 -4.55
C VAL A 195 20.24 -19.34 -5.31
N ALA A 196 20.92 -20.27 -4.64
CA ALA A 196 21.94 -21.13 -5.24
C ALA A 196 21.38 -22.35 -5.97
N LEU A 197 20.09 -22.67 -5.85
CA LEU A 197 19.45 -23.80 -6.53
C LEU A 197 19.61 -23.68 -8.06
N PRO A 198 19.71 -24.82 -8.77
CA PRO A 198 19.77 -24.85 -10.24
C PRO A 198 18.42 -24.48 -10.87
N HIS A 199 17.31 -24.70 -10.18
CA HIS A 199 15.94 -24.46 -10.64
C HIS A 199 15.10 -23.82 -9.54
N ALA A 200 14.05 -23.10 -9.95
CA ALA A 200 13.11 -22.51 -9.01
C ALA A 200 12.42 -23.58 -8.16
N PRO A 201 12.23 -23.34 -6.84
CA PRO A 201 11.44 -24.23 -6.00
C PRO A 201 10.03 -24.43 -6.57
N GLN A 202 9.51 -25.65 -6.49
CA GLN A 202 8.14 -25.96 -6.86
C GLN A 202 7.24 -25.57 -5.69
N ILE A 203 6.60 -24.43 -5.81
CA ILE A 203 5.66 -23.90 -4.83
C ILE A 203 4.36 -23.55 -5.57
N GLU A 204 3.28 -24.18 -5.15
CA GLU A 204 1.95 -23.97 -5.70
C GLU A 204 1.39 -22.61 -5.26
N ILE A 205 0.35 -22.13 -5.98
CA ILE A 205 -0.35 -20.89 -5.64
C ILE A 205 -1.20 -21.13 -4.39
N GLY A 206 -1.15 -20.17 -3.45
CA GLY A 206 -1.89 -20.23 -2.19
C GLY A 206 -1.95 -18.84 -1.52
N ASP A 207 -2.40 -18.79 -0.27
CA ASP A 207 -2.61 -17.56 0.49
C ASP A 207 -1.34 -16.70 0.59
N HIS A 208 -0.16 -17.35 0.67
CA HIS A 208 1.13 -16.67 0.66
C HIS A 208 1.40 -15.83 -0.60
N CYS A 209 0.64 -16.03 -1.69
CA CYS A 209 0.73 -15.18 -2.88
C CYS A 209 0.11 -13.79 -2.68
N TYR A 210 -0.70 -13.63 -1.64
CA TYR A 210 -1.45 -12.41 -1.34
C TYR A 210 -1.02 -11.76 -0.02
N GLU A 211 -0.49 -12.55 0.92
CA GLU A 211 -0.09 -12.10 2.24
C GLU A 211 1.41 -12.29 2.50
N PRO A 212 2.05 -11.34 3.20
CA PRO A 212 1.56 -10.04 3.70
C PRO A 212 1.39 -8.99 2.60
N TYR A 213 1.87 -9.26 1.39
CA TYR A 213 1.75 -8.40 0.20
C TYR A 213 1.48 -9.23 -1.04
N THR A 214 0.72 -8.71 -1.99
CA THR A 214 0.53 -9.35 -3.30
C THR A 214 1.89 -9.58 -3.97
N CYS A 215 2.14 -10.85 -4.33
CA CYS A 215 3.40 -11.29 -4.94
C CYS A 215 3.63 -10.63 -6.30
N ASP A 216 4.87 -10.18 -6.55
CA ASP A 216 5.24 -9.53 -7.82
C ASP A 216 5.31 -10.49 -9.03
N PHE A 217 5.13 -11.79 -8.82
CA PHE A 217 5.15 -12.83 -9.87
C PHE A 217 3.81 -13.55 -9.99
N LEU A 218 2.76 -12.99 -9.43
CA LEU A 218 1.43 -13.59 -9.41
C LEU A 218 0.95 -13.90 -10.83
N GLY A 219 1.02 -12.93 -11.73
CA GLY A 219 0.62 -13.09 -13.14
C GLY A 219 1.44 -14.14 -13.87
N HIS A 220 2.76 -14.26 -13.58
CA HIS A 220 3.61 -15.31 -14.14
C HIS A 220 3.19 -16.70 -13.65
N CYS A 221 3.00 -16.88 -12.34
CA CYS A 221 2.61 -18.17 -11.76
C CYS A 221 1.26 -18.66 -12.29
N TRP A 222 0.30 -17.74 -12.48
CA TRP A 222 -1.02 -18.07 -12.99
C TRP A 222 -1.07 -18.45 -14.48
N LYS A 223 -0.06 -18.07 -15.29
CA LYS A 223 -0.03 -18.44 -16.73
C LYS A 223 -0.03 -19.94 -16.96
N ASN A 224 0.52 -20.71 -16.03
CA ASN A 224 0.69 -22.16 -16.14
C ASN A 224 -0.40 -22.96 -15.42
N VAL A 225 -1.36 -22.29 -14.78
CA VAL A 225 -2.51 -22.97 -14.16
C VAL A 225 -3.53 -23.31 -15.26
N PRO A 226 -3.99 -24.57 -15.37
CA PRO A 226 -5.03 -24.93 -16.31
C PRO A 226 -6.25 -24.02 -16.17
N LYS A 227 -6.78 -23.56 -17.29
CA LYS A 227 -7.95 -22.67 -17.33
C LYS A 227 -9.28 -23.40 -17.17
N ASP A 228 -9.25 -24.61 -16.66
CA ASP A 228 -10.39 -25.53 -16.60
C ASP A 228 -11.53 -25.07 -15.67
N ASN A 229 -11.32 -23.97 -14.91
CA ASN A 229 -12.34 -23.30 -14.13
C ASN A 229 -12.44 -21.82 -14.55
N THR A 230 -12.93 -21.58 -15.76
CA THR A 230 -13.18 -20.23 -16.29
C THR A 230 -14.60 -19.74 -15.98
N GLU A 231 -15.44 -20.56 -15.35
CA GLU A 231 -16.80 -20.18 -14.99
C GLU A 231 -16.83 -19.33 -13.73
N LEU A 232 -17.66 -18.29 -13.79
CA LEU A 232 -18.01 -17.51 -12.62
C LEU A 232 -18.74 -18.38 -11.60
N THR A 233 -18.19 -18.49 -10.40
CA THR A 233 -18.88 -19.14 -9.27
C THR A 233 -19.33 -18.10 -8.26
N ILE A 234 -20.51 -18.27 -7.69
CA ILE A 234 -21.09 -17.42 -6.67
C ILE A 234 -22.07 -18.21 -5.81
N ASP A 235 -22.06 -17.98 -4.51
CA ASP A 235 -23.08 -18.50 -3.60
C ASP A 235 -24.31 -17.59 -3.65
N PHE A 236 -25.26 -17.94 -4.53
CA PHE A 236 -26.49 -17.15 -4.69
C PHE A 236 -27.35 -17.11 -3.43
N LYS A 237 -27.29 -18.13 -2.57
CA LYS A 237 -28.01 -18.12 -1.29
C LYS A 237 -27.45 -17.06 -0.36
N ALA A 238 -26.13 -17.02 -0.22
CA ALA A 238 -25.45 -16.00 0.56
C ALA A 238 -25.60 -14.60 -0.06
N LEU A 239 -25.61 -14.49 -1.38
CA LEU A 239 -25.84 -13.24 -2.11
C LEU A 239 -27.21 -12.65 -1.79
N PHE A 240 -28.29 -13.44 -2.02
CA PHE A 240 -29.65 -12.95 -1.84
C PHE A 240 -30.05 -12.78 -0.37
N ALA A 241 -29.38 -13.46 0.57
CA ALA A 241 -29.55 -13.20 1.99
C ALA A 241 -29.08 -11.78 2.41
N GLN A 242 -28.26 -11.12 1.58
CA GLN A 242 -27.79 -9.77 1.79
C GLN A 242 -28.57 -8.73 0.98
N ALA A 243 -29.61 -9.15 0.23
CA ALA A 243 -30.42 -8.22 -0.55
C ALA A 243 -31.07 -7.15 0.35
N PRO A 244 -31.22 -5.92 -0.13
CA PRO A 244 -31.84 -4.86 0.65
C PRO A 244 -33.30 -5.18 0.99
N ASP A 245 -33.63 -5.22 2.29
CA ASP A 245 -34.98 -5.40 2.81
C ASP A 245 -35.33 -4.27 3.78
N PRO A 246 -36.46 -3.54 3.60
CA PRO A 246 -37.35 -3.60 2.46
C PRO A 246 -36.69 -3.16 1.15
N LYS A 247 -37.25 -3.65 0.01
CA LYS A 247 -36.76 -3.28 -1.33
C LYS A 247 -36.84 -1.76 -1.51
N PRO A 248 -35.72 -1.08 -1.83
CA PRO A 248 -35.70 0.37 -1.99
C PRO A 248 -36.50 0.80 -3.22
N LYS A 249 -37.14 1.97 -3.14
CA LYS A 249 -37.85 2.59 -4.26
C LYS A 249 -36.97 3.45 -5.13
N ARG A 250 -35.98 4.10 -4.50
CA ARG A 250 -35.00 4.99 -5.14
C ARG A 250 -33.60 4.58 -4.73
N VAL A 251 -32.81 4.18 -5.69
CA VAL A 251 -31.43 3.73 -5.49
C VAL A 251 -30.48 4.72 -6.14
N GLY A 252 -29.54 5.26 -5.37
CA GLY A 252 -28.44 6.05 -5.87
C GLY A 252 -27.16 5.21 -5.99
N PHE A 253 -26.43 5.35 -7.07
CA PHE A 253 -25.13 4.74 -7.28
C PHE A 253 -24.07 5.81 -7.10
N LEU A 254 -23.17 5.61 -6.13
CA LEU A 254 -22.17 6.58 -5.75
C LEU A 254 -20.77 6.02 -5.94
N ASN A 255 -19.94 6.74 -6.65
CA ASN A 255 -18.50 6.52 -6.69
C ASN A 255 -17.76 7.77 -6.18
N LEU A 256 -16.73 7.56 -5.35
CA LEU A 256 -15.97 8.59 -4.70
C LEU A 256 -14.49 8.51 -5.09
N LEU A 257 -13.90 9.65 -5.39
CA LEU A 257 -12.45 9.80 -5.46
C LEU A 257 -11.98 10.45 -4.16
N ILE A 258 -11.18 9.70 -3.39
CA ILE A 258 -10.71 10.08 -2.06
C ILE A 258 -9.19 10.04 -2.06
N ASP A 259 -8.56 11.12 -1.59
CA ASP A 259 -7.15 11.13 -1.22
C ASP A 259 -6.95 10.79 0.25
N ARG A 260 -5.78 10.24 0.57
CA ARG A 260 -5.35 9.88 1.94
C ARG A 260 -3.87 10.24 2.12
N PRO A 261 -3.55 11.51 2.31
CA PRO A 261 -2.17 11.95 2.53
C PRO A 261 -1.58 11.26 3.76
N ALA A 262 -0.39 10.67 3.62
CA ALA A 262 0.30 10.07 4.77
C ALA A 262 0.70 11.15 5.79
N VAL A 263 1.13 12.32 5.31
CA VAL A 263 1.41 13.51 6.10
C VAL A 263 0.26 14.49 5.88
N PRO A 264 -0.40 14.99 6.94
CA PRO A 264 -1.53 15.91 6.77
C PRO A 264 -1.07 17.22 6.14
N GLU A 265 -1.81 17.67 5.11
CA GLU A 265 -1.51 18.91 4.37
C GLU A 265 -2.28 20.10 4.91
N LEU A 266 -3.50 19.88 5.36
CA LEU A 266 -4.42 20.91 5.86
C LEU A 266 -4.44 20.97 7.38
N ASP A 267 -4.58 22.16 7.94
CA ASP A 267 -4.80 22.33 9.37
C ASP A 267 -6.11 21.66 9.80
N GLY A 268 -6.09 21.05 10.97
CA GLY A 268 -7.20 20.25 11.49
C GLY A 268 -7.24 18.81 10.98
N THR A 269 -6.39 18.41 10.00
CA THR A 269 -6.37 17.05 9.47
C THR A 269 -5.30 16.16 10.13
N ARG A 270 -5.46 14.85 9.99
CA ARG A 270 -4.62 13.81 10.59
C ARG A 270 -3.93 12.98 9.50
N PRO A 271 -2.84 12.26 9.82
CA PRO A 271 -2.24 11.29 8.90
C PRO A 271 -3.26 10.29 8.37
N TYR A 272 -3.27 10.09 7.04
CA TYR A 272 -4.21 9.21 6.33
C TYR A 272 -5.70 9.59 6.47
N GLN A 273 -6.00 10.81 6.87
CA GLN A 273 -7.38 11.27 6.84
C GLN A 273 -7.91 11.27 5.41
N GLU A 274 -9.14 10.78 5.25
CA GLU A 274 -9.82 10.77 3.96
C GLU A 274 -10.25 12.19 3.58
N LEU A 275 -9.81 12.64 2.41
CA LEU A 275 -10.17 13.91 1.81
C LEU A 275 -10.92 13.64 0.51
N LEU A 276 -12.14 14.10 0.40
CA LEU A 276 -12.95 13.94 -0.79
C LEU A 276 -12.45 14.87 -1.89
N LEU A 277 -12.06 14.30 -3.04
CA LEU A 277 -11.63 15.05 -4.22
C LEU A 277 -12.73 15.19 -5.26
N ALA A 278 -13.51 14.13 -5.47
CA ALA A 278 -14.57 14.12 -6.46
C ALA A 278 -15.62 13.05 -6.16
N PHE A 279 -16.80 13.18 -6.76
CA PHE A 279 -17.80 12.14 -6.74
C PHE A 279 -18.55 12.05 -8.06
N ALA A 280 -19.13 10.87 -8.33
CA ALA A 280 -20.13 10.64 -9.36
C ALA A 280 -21.35 9.97 -8.73
N LEU A 281 -22.55 10.49 -9.02
CA LEU A 281 -23.82 10.00 -8.47
C LEU A 281 -24.84 9.84 -9.60
N THR A 282 -25.45 8.65 -9.72
CA THR A 282 -26.51 8.35 -10.70
C THR A 282 -27.68 7.71 -9.99
N GLY A 283 -28.90 8.11 -10.31
CA GLY A 283 -30.13 7.44 -9.86
C GLY A 283 -30.44 6.16 -10.69
N ASP A 284 -31.16 5.24 -10.08
CA ASP A 284 -31.57 3.99 -10.74
C ASP A 284 -32.65 4.18 -11.84
N GLN A 285 -33.36 5.29 -11.80
CA GLN A 285 -34.38 5.68 -12.78
C GLN A 285 -33.87 6.68 -13.82
N GLU A 286 -32.63 7.13 -13.68
CA GLU A 286 -32.04 8.06 -14.63
C GLU A 286 -31.49 7.33 -15.84
N PRO A 287 -31.59 7.92 -17.07
CA PRO A 287 -30.96 7.37 -18.26
C PRO A 287 -29.46 7.18 -18.06
N ASP A 288 -28.91 6.18 -18.74
CA ASP A 288 -27.45 5.98 -18.76
C ASP A 288 -26.74 7.22 -19.29
N GLY A 289 -25.64 7.60 -18.61
CA GLY A 289 -24.89 8.81 -18.93
C GLY A 289 -25.41 10.10 -18.25
N ASN A 290 -26.56 10.07 -17.58
CA ASN A 290 -27.04 11.19 -16.77
C ASN A 290 -26.49 11.11 -15.35
N THR A 291 -25.17 11.24 -15.21
CA THR A 291 -24.45 11.14 -13.94
C THR A 291 -24.09 12.55 -13.44
N LEU A 292 -24.53 12.86 -12.24
CA LEU A 292 -24.11 14.06 -11.55
C LEU A 292 -22.63 13.89 -11.12
N TRP A 293 -21.83 14.86 -11.49
CA TRP A 293 -20.41 14.91 -11.17
C TRP A 293 -20.06 16.22 -10.49
N ASP A 294 -19.17 16.15 -9.49
CA ASP A 294 -18.47 17.32 -8.96
C ASP A 294 -17.06 16.98 -8.51
N CYS A 295 -16.19 17.97 -8.53
CA CYS A 295 -14.79 17.84 -8.14
C CYS A 295 -14.37 19.04 -7.27
N PHE A 296 -13.61 18.75 -6.24
CA PHE A 296 -13.05 19.70 -5.30
C PHE A 296 -11.54 19.76 -5.56
N ASP A 297 -11.13 20.68 -6.42
CA ASP A 297 -9.75 20.90 -6.87
C ASP A 297 -8.82 21.47 -5.80
N ASP A 298 -9.37 21.80 -4.64
CA ASP A 298 -8.67 22.25 -3.46
C ASP A 298 -9.05 21.34 -2.27
N HIS A 299 -8.08 20.67 -1.69
CA HIS A 299 -8.27 19.85 -0.50
C HIS A 299 -8.98 20.62 0.63
N SER A 300 -8.82 21.94 0.72
CA SER A 300 -9.49 22.77 1.74
C SER A 300 -11.01 22.73 1.65
N ARG A 301 -11.57 22.37 0.48
CA ARG A 301 -13.01 22.34 0.24
C ARG A 301 -13.67 20.97 0.43
N TRP A 302 -12.94 19.99 0.95
CA TRP A 302 -13.45 18.63 1.12
C TRP A 302 -14.71 18.55 2.00
N HIS A 303 -14.86 19.46 2.99
CA HIS A 303 -16.06 19.58 3.82
C HIS A 303 -17.29 19.99 3.03
N GLU A 304 -17.15 21.00 2.14
CA GLU A 304 -18.24 21.45 1.27
C GLU A 304 -18.72 20.30 0.38
N GLY A 305 -17.78 19.48 -0.09
CA GLY A 305 -18.07 18.28 -0.87
C GLY A 305 -18.90 17.26 -0.10
N ILE A 306 -18.58 17.01 1.16
CA ILE A 306 -19.34 16.11 2.02
C ILE A 306 -20.77 16.65 2.22
N GLU A 307 -20.93 17.90 2.64
CA GLU A 307 -22.24 18.51 2.85
C GLU A 307 -23.12 18.44 1.58
N ARG A 308 -22.51 18.68 0.41
CA ARG A 308 -23.21 18.59 -0.87
C ARG A 308 -23.66 17.17 -1.18
N ILE A 309 -22.79 16.17 -1.01
CA ILE A 309 -23.16 14.77 -1.22
C ILE A 309 -24.26 14.36 -0.25
N GLU A 310 -24.15 14.71 1.03
CA GLU A 310 -25.17 14.42 2.04
C GLU A 310 -26.55 14.94 1.62
N SER A 311 -26.61 16.18 1.17
CA SER A 311 -27.87 16.76 0.64
C SER A 311 -28.42 15.95 -0.54
N LEU A 312 -27.58 15.55 -1.48
CA LEU A 312 -27.98 14.79 -2.67
C LEU A 312 -28.44 13.36 -2.31
N LEU A 313 -27.73 12.69 -1.39
CA LEU A 313 -28.03 11.33 -0.98
C LEU A 313 -29.35 11.21 -0.21
N SER A 314 -29.81 12.30 0.42
CA SER A 314 -31.13 12.35 1.11
C SER A 314 -32.31 12.03 0.19
N HIS A 315 -32.12 12.11 -1.12
CA HIS A 315 -33.16 11.78 -2.12
C HIS A 315 -33.30 10.30 -2.41
N TYR A 316 -32.40 9.45 -1.91
CA TYR A 316 -32.36 8.00 -2.16
C TYR A 316 -32.67 7.20 -0.90
N ASP A 317 -33.37 6.08 -1.07
CA ASP A 317 -33.70 5.15 0.03
C ASP A 317 -32.50 4.22 0.31
N LEU A 318 -31.66 4.00 -0.70
CA LEU A 318 -30.43 3.20 -0.64
C LEU A 318 -29.35 3.83 -1.52
N VAL A 319 -28.14 3.86 -1.00
CA VAL A 319 -26.94 4.24 -1.76
C VAL A 319 -26.09 3.01 -1.98
N VAL A 320 -25.75 2.72 -3.23
CA VAL A 320 -24.93 1.58 -3.65
C VAL A 320 -23.55 2.06 -4.04
N THR A 321 -22.51 1.36 -3.56
CA THR A 321 -21.12 1.67 -3.87
C THR A 321 -20.32 0.39 -4.10
N PHE A 322 -19.09 0.53 -4.59
CA PHE A 322 -18.15 -0.58 -4.73
C PHE A 322 -16.86 -0.39 -3.90
N THR A 323 -16.74 0.67 -3.12
CA THR A 323 -15.55 0.95 -2.29
C THR A 323 -15.81 0.61 -0.82
N PRO A 324 -14.83 -0.01 -0.11
CA PRO A 324 -15.04 -0.53 1.24
C PRO A 324 -15.16 0.55 2.34
N ASN A 325 -14.69 1.76 2.11
CA ASN A 325 -14.67 2.81 3.12
C ASN A 325 -15.58 3.97 2.73
N GLN A 326 -16.54 4.27 3.58
CA GLN A 326 -17.47 5.38 3.39
C GLN A 326 -17.53 6.25 4.63
N PRO A 327 -17.12 7.51 4.53
CA PRO A 327 -17.10 8.44 5.67
C PRO A 327 -18.48 8.96 6.08
N MET A 328 -19.57 8.47 5.47
CA MET A 328 -20.89 9.09 5.59
C MET A 328 -21.86 8.26 6.41
N GLY A 329 -22.65 8.89 7.27
CA GLY A 329 -23.69 8.29 8.11
C GLY A 329 -24.92 7.76 7.37
N PHE A 330 -24.78 7.37 6.10
CA PHE A 330 -25.87 6.85 5.25
C PHE A 330 -25.95 5.35 5.26
N ARG A 331 -27.13 4.81 4.98
CA ARG A 331 -27.31 3.40 4.67
C ARG A 331 -26.68 3.09 3.32
N VAL A 332 -25.49 2.56 3.36
CA VAL A 332 -24.71 2.20 2.18
C VAL A 332 -24.76 0.70 1.95
N PHE A 333 -25.00 0.32 0.69
CA PHE A 333 -24.92 -1.06 0.22
C PHE A 333 -23.59 -1.25 -0.52
N ASN A 334 -22.62 -1.85 0.15
CA ASN A 334 -21.30 -2.09 -0.43
C ASN A 334 -21.29 -3.35 -1.27
N LEU A 335 -21.33 -3.20 -2.59
CA LEU A 335 -21.34 -4.33 -3.52
C LEU A 335 -20.08 -5.19 -3.43
N GLN A 336 -18.92 -4.61 -3.20
CA GLN A 336 -17.69 -5.38 -3.06
C GLN A 336 -17.80 -6.36 -1.88
N GLU A 337 -18.22 -5.87 -0.73
CA GLU A 337 -18.39 -6.68 0.48
C GLU A 337 -19.45 -7.78 0.27
N VAL A 338 -20.57 -7.44 -0.33
CA VAL A 338 -21.67 -8.38 -0.63
C VAL A 338 -21.21 -9.51 -1.55
N LEU A 339 -20.47 -9.19 -2.60
CA LEU A 339 -19.97 -10.19 -3.56
C LEU A 339 -18.84 -11.05 -2.96
N VAL A 340 -17.98 -10.48 -2.11
CA VAL A 340 -16.95 -11.21 -1.37
C VAL A 340 -17.60 -12.19 -0.38
N ASN A 341 -18.59 -11.73 0.39
CA ASN A 341 -19.36 -12.59 1.33
C ASN A 341 -20.12 -13.71 0.62
N ALA A 342 -20.57 -13.46 -0.60
CA ALA A 342 -21.18 -14.46 -1.49
C ALA A 342 -20.14 -15.39 -2.16
N LYS A 343 -18.88 -15.32 -1.78
CA LYS A 343 -17.78 -16.14 -2.32
C LYS A 343 -17.69 -16.09 -3.84
N MET A 344 -17.95 -14.91 -4.41
CA MET A 344 -17.81 -14.73 -5.85
C MET A 344 -16.36 -14.99 -6.26
N PHE A 345 -16.17 -15.91 -7.21
CA PHE A 345 -14.85 -16.25 -7.73
C PHE A 345 -14.86 -16.31 -9.26
N HIS A 346 -13.84 -15.76 -9.87
CA HIS A 346 -13.49 -15.87 -11.28
C HIS A 346 -11.98 -15.64 -11.43
N PRO A 347 -11.31 -16.24 -12.42
CA PRO A 347 -9.87 -15.99 -12.65
C PRO A 347 -9.45 -14.52 -12.71
N PHE A 348 -10.29 -13.62 -13.17
CA PHE A 348 -10.01 -12.17 -13.16
C PHE A 348 -9.97 -11.55 -11.77
N LEU A 349 -10.59 -12.16 -10.76
CA LEU A 349 -10.58 -11.66 -9.37
C LEU A 349 -9.32 -12.04 -8.59
N ARG A 350 -8.42 -12.83 -9.18
CA ARG A 350 -7.18 -13.30 -8.55
C ARG A 350 -6.21 -12.18 -8.22
N ASP A 351 -6.16 -11.14 -9.07
CA ASP A 351 -5.28 -9.97 -8.87
C ASP A 351 -5.86 -8.94 -7.89
N GLY A 352 -6.96 -9.27 -7.26
CA GLY A 352 -7.68 -8.45 -6.31
C GLY A 352 -9.16 -8.30 -6.66
N PHE A 353 -10.00 -8.21 -5.62
CA PHE A 353 -11.42 -7.98 -5.76
C PHE A 353 -11.69 -6.48 -5.89
N ASN A 354 -11.54 -5.93 -7.08
CA ASN A 354 -11.81 -4.54 -7.42
C ASN A 354 -12.90 -4.43 -8.49
N LEU A 355 -13.40 -3.22 -8.72
CA LEU A 355 -14.50 -2.98 -9.66
C LEU A 355 -14.16 -3.44 -11.08
N GLN A 356 -12.94 -3.19 -11.57
CA GLN A 356 -12.50 -3.59 -12.89
C GLN A 356 -12.48 -5.12 -13.06
N ASN A 357 -11.94 -5.84 -12.08
CA ASN A 357 -11.86 -7.29 -12.14
C ASN A 357 -13.24 -7.95 -11.98
N ALA A 358 -14.09 -7.41 -11.11
CA ALA A 358 -15.47 -7.87 -10.94
C ALA A 358 -16.30 -7.65 -12.23
N SER A 359 -16.17 -6.48 -12.85
CA SER A 359 -16.86 -6.17 -14.09
C SER A 359 -16.40 -7.06 -15.25
N LYS A 360 -15.11 -7.33 -15.39
CA LYS A 360 -14.58 -8.29 -16.38
C LYS A 360 -15.09 -9.71 -16.14
N ALA A 361 -15.19 -10.14 -14.88
CA ALA A 361 -15.72 -11.45 -14.53
C ALA A 361 -17.21 -11.61 -14.90
N LEU A 362 -17.98 -10.54 -14.77
CA LEU A 362 -19.43 -10.55 -15.04
C LEU A 362 -19.79 -10.27 -16.51
N PHE A 363 -19.09 -9.35 -17.14
CA PHE A 363 -19.53 -8.78 -18.42
C PHE A 363 -18.53 -8.92 -19.57
N HIS A 364 -17.29 -9.33 -19.30
CA HIS A 364 -16.18 -9.57 -20.24
C HIS A 364 -15.71 -8.37 -21.09
N ASP A 365 -16.55 -7.35 -21.31
CA ASP A 365 -16.39 -6.24 -22.25
C ASP A 365 -16.00 -4.90 -21.62
N VAL A 366 -15.90 -4.84 -20.29
CA VAL A 366 -15.67 -3.59 -19.57
C VAL A 366 -14.17 -3.27 -19.46
N LYS A 367 -13.78 -2.09 -19.94
CA LYS A 367 -12.46 -1.50 -19.71
C LYS A 367 -12.65 -0.27 -18.83
N LEU A 368 -12.19 -0.38 -17.57
CA LEU A 368 -12.03 0.77 -16.69
C LEU A 368 -10.55 1.19 -16.69
N PHE A 369 -10.31 2.47 -16.62
CA PHE A 369 -8.95 3.01 -16.63
C PHE A 369 -8.50 3.30 -15.20
N GLU A 370 -7.32 2.78 -14.81
CA GLU A 370 -6.76 2.96 -13.45
C GLU A 370 -6.17 4.37 -13.20
N HIS A 371 -6.39 5.34 -14.09
CA HIS A 371 -5.61 6.58 -14.13
C HIS A 371 -6.23 7.74 -13.34
N SER A 372 -7.49 7.64 -12.92
CA SER A 372 -8.26 8.75 -12.35
C SER A 372 -7.65 9.35 -11.06
N ARG A 373 -7.06 8.52 -10.20
CA ARG A 373 -6.58 8.97 -8.88
C ARG A 373 -5.36 9.89 -8.92
N ILE A 374 -4.44 9.68 -9.87
CA ILE A 374 -3.21 10.48 -9.95
C ILE A 374 -3.44 11.82 -10.65
N LEU A 375 -4.41 11.86 -11.53
CA LEU A 375 -4.62 13.01 -12.40
C LEU A 375 -5.31 14.18 -11.68
N VAL A 376 -6.11 13.92 -10.65
CA VAL A 376 -6.80 14.97 -9.89
C VAL A 376 -5.86 15.67 -8.90
N GLU A 377 -4.90 14.94 -8.33
CA GLU A 377 -3.92 15.49 -7.38
C GLU A 377 -2.96 16.50 -8.02
N THR A 378 -2.76 16.43 -9.34
CA THR A 378 -1.73 17.22 -10.05
C THR A 378 -2.28 18.30 -10.99
N LEU A 379 -3.61 18.38 -11.19
CA LEU A 379 -4.14 19.06 -12.38
C LEU A 379 -5.41 19.90 -12.05
N GLY A 380 -5.32 21.20 -12.28
CA GLY A 380 -6.49 22.11 -12.20
C GLY A 380 -7.62 21.76 -13.19
N LYS A 381 -8.83 22.28 -12.96
CA LYS A 381 -10.09 21.96 -13.66
C LYS A 381 -10.07 22.05 -15.20
N GLU A 382 -9.10 22.73 -15.79
CA GLU A 382 -8.99 22.95 -17.23
C GLU A 382 -8.02 21.96 -17.91
N SER A 383 -7.42 21.03 -17.17
CA SER A 383 -6.46 20.09 -17.72
C SER A 383 -7.13 18.89 -18.41
N THR A 384 -6.44 18.29 -19.39
CA THR A 384 -6.89 17.04 -20.06
C THR A 384 -7.03 15.90 -19.06
N GLY A 385 -6.25 15.89 -17.98
CA GLY A 385 -6.32 14.90 -16.93
C GLY A 385 -7.58 14.99 -16.07
N TYR A 386 -8.09 16.20 -15.81
CA TYR A 386 -9.35 16.39 -15.14
C TYR A 386 -10.53 15.80 -15.93
N GLN A 387 -10.58 16.04 -17.23
CA GLN A 387 -11.63 15.47 -18.09
C GLN A 387 -11.56 13.95 -18.12
N GLN A 388 -10.35 13.40 -18.20
CA GLN A 388 -10.18 11.94 -18.15
C GLN A 388 -10.62 11.35 -16.80
N ALA A 389 -10.25 11.96 -15.68
CA ALA A 389 -10.68 11.52 -14.35
C ALA A 389 -12.20 11.56 -14.19
N ARG A 390 -12.86 12.57 -14.76
CA ARG A 390 -14.31 12.68 -14.81
C ARG A 390 -14.93 11.52 -15.59
N GLU A 391 -14.46 11.27 -16.80
CA GLU A 391 -14.95 10.19 -17.67
C GLU A 391 -14.78 8.82 -17.00
N ASP A 392 -13.62 8.58 -16.38
CA ASP A 392 -13.32 7.33 -15.68
C ASP A 392 -14.26 7.13 -14.48
N LEU A 393 -14.47 8.17 -13.65
CA LEU A 393 -15.32 8.06 -12.47
C LEU A 393 -16.80 7.87 -12.83
N ILE A 394 -17.26 8.51 -13.90
CA ILE A 394 -18.61 8.30 -14.45
C ILE A 394 -18.75 6.87 -14.99
N ALA A 395 -17.77 6.38 -15.76
CA ALA A 395 -17.78 5.02 -16.29
C ALA A 395 -17.77 3.98 -15.16
N GLU A 396 -16.97 4.17 -14.13
CA GLU A 396 -16.96 3.33 -12.94
C GLU A 396 -18.33 3.31 -12.25
N ASN A 397 -18.98 4.46 -12.13
CA ASN A 397 -20.29 4.57 -11.50
C ASN A 397 -21.38 3.82 -12.28
N GLU A 398 -21.37 3.90 -13.60
CA GLU A 398 -22.28 3.12 -14.48
C GLU A 398 -22.03 1.61 -14.34
N VAL A 399 -20.80 1.19 -14.14
CA VAL A 399 -20.47 -0.23 -13.87
C VAL A 399 -21.03 -0.68 -12.53
N VAL A 400 -20.94 0.14 -11.47
CA VAL A 400 -21.56 -0.16 -10.17
C VAL A 400 -23.07 -0.34 -10.32
N LYS A 401 -23.74 0.55 -11.05
CA LYS A 401 -25.16 0.46 -11.39
C LYS A 401 -25.48 -0.85 -12.12
N ARG A 402 -24.72 -1.19 -13.16
CA ARG A 402 -24.88 -2.41 -13.95
C ARG A 402 -24.73 -3.69 -13.11
N ILE A 403 -23.74 -3.75 -12.21
CA ILE A 403 -23.55 -4.91 -11.30
C ILE A 403 -24.73 -5.04 -10.35
N TYR A 404 -25.17 -3.96 -9.72
CA TYR A 404 -26.32 -3.99 -8.82
C TYR A 404 -27.59 -4.46 -9.55
N GLN A 405 -27.86 -3.93 -10.72
CA GLN A 405 -29.02 -4.30 -11.53
C GLN A 405 -28.97 -5.75 -11.98
N HIS A 406 -27.78 -6.30 -12.27
CA HIS A 406 -27.61 -7.69 -12.67
C HIS A 406 -28.06 -8.68 -11.57
N PHE A 407 -27.86 -8.34 -10.29
CA PHE A 407 -28.17 -9.25 -9.18
C PHE A 407 -29.43 -8.92 -8.42
N PHE A 408 -29.86 -7.66 -8.35
CA PHE A 408 -30.91 -7.21 -7.42
C PHE A 408 -32.10 -6.51 -8.09
N LYS A 409 -32.08 -6.31 -9.38
CA LYS A 409 -33.25 -5.91 -10.20
C LYS A 409 -33.78 -7.05 -11.04
#